data_2ec9a80b6edd64a2686d8ed5e3044f07
#
_entry.id   2ec9a80b6edd64a2686d8ed5e3044f07
#
_cell.length_a   1.000
_cell.length_b   1.000
_cell.length_c   1.000
_cell.angle_alpha   90.00
_cell.angle_beta   90.00
_cell.angle_gamma   90.00
#
_symmetry.space_group_name_H-M   'P 1'
#
loop_
_entity.id
_entity.type
_entity.pdbx_description
1 polymer ?
#
loop_
_entity_poly.entity_id
_entity_poly.type
_entity_poly.pdbx_seq_one_letter_code
_entity_poly.pdbx_strand_id
1 'polypeptide(L)'
;LFQGLGYIADGVTLEFLWVGDKIVEWDKDTKEVVWSWNTFDYFDMQDYDDIGGTWDQAYINRQYDWTHINAIAFNEETNSVNISVRHLSRITSIDYSSGNIIWNMGHEFPSGEVDFGHDLGFSFQHSLQVLNNGNIVIFDNGNLSEIFLGTDEPTSRAIEIEINDVLEDATTVWEYVLPSDLFGFASGNAQKLDNGNYLITTVGGGGTSLEVNANGEIVWEADLNLTLPNGAVYRAMRIPGIYPVAFSVISQDLHTHEFEPSIYIGDSTVVFEIHNEGYNAVTYEYSLVDEESWFDAAPQECTIDPGEYFMVTYSSTEITELTNANPMIFTVTPIKYDHLTKTVNVNAYTFPVAIDDEFLPNTFELYEPFPNPFNPTTAIRFSVAATHASQLQVFDITGRLVETLIDKDLNPGEYTIQWNASSFPSGVYFVRLNSSMKTQTRKVLLLK
;
A
#
# COMPACT_ATOMS: atom_id res chain seq x y z
N LEU A 1 14.08 24.37 -29.80
CA LEU A 1 13.38 24.21 -31.09
C LEU A 1 14.17 23.19 -31.86
N PHE A 2 13.71 21.95 -31.86
CA PHE A 2 14.27 20.92 -32.71
C PHE A 2 13.57 21.01 -34.08
N GLN A 3 14.35 21.10 -35.13
CA GLN A 3 13.87 20.85 -36.48
C GLN A 3 13.68 19.34 -36.58
N GLY A 4 12.46 18.86 -36.38
CA GLY A 4 12.12 17.48 -36.56
C GLY A 4 12.29 17.06 -38.02
N LEU A 5 12.32 15.76 -38.25
CA LEU A 5 12.16 15.20 -39.58
C LEU A 5 10.86 15.75 -40.16
N GLY A 6 10.95 16.51 -41.28
CA GLY A 6 9.76 17.08 -41.91
C GLY A 6 8.80 15.97 -42.31
N TYR A 7 7.55 16.06 -41.85
CA TYR A 7 6.47 15.18 -42.32
C TYR A 7 5.95 15.70 -43.66
N ILE A 8 5.87 14.82 -44.65
CA ILE A 8 5.32 15.13 -45.97
C ILE A 8 3.95 14.48 -46.12
N ALA A 9 2.89 15.27 -45.93
CA ALA A 9 1.52 14.86 -46.27
C ALA A 9 1.05 15.62 -47.49
N ASP A 10 0.46 14.95 -48.45
CA ASP A 10 -0.09 15.54 -49.69
C ASP A 10 0.89 16.46 -50.44
N GLY A 11 2.17 16.18 -50.38
CA GLY A 11 3.23 16.96 -50.99
C GLY A 11 3.60 18.25 -50.27
N VAL A 12 3.10 18.48 -49.06
CA VAL A 12 3.44 19.64 -48.20
C VAL A 12 4.32 19.18 -47.06
N THR A 13 5.50 19.76 -46.94
CA THR A 13 6.37 19.54 -45.78
C THR A 13 5.92 20.43 -44.64
N LEU A 14 5.68 19.84 -43.48
CA LEU A 14 5.41 20.54 -42.23
C LEU A 14 6.46 20.20 -41.18
N GLU A 15 6.88 21.23 -40.44
CA GLU A 15 7.72 21.08 -39.29
C GLU A 15 6.87 21.16 -38.01
N PHE A 16 7.09 20.23 -37.10
CA PHE A 16 6.42 20.21 -35.81
C PHE A 16 7.41 20.47 -34.69
N LEU A 17 6.91 21.01 -33.61
CA LEU A 17 7.61 21.00 -32.32
C LEU A 17 7.62 19.55 -31.81
N TRP A 18 8.79 19.00 -31.57
CA TRP A 18 8.92 17.72 -30.89
C TRP A 18 8.98 17.94 -29.38
N VAL A 19 8.24 17.13 -28.64
CA VAL A 19 8.20 17.13 -27.19
C VAL A 19 8.72 15.77 -26.72
N GLY A 20 9.81 15.78 -26.02
CA GLY A 20 10.36 14.62 -25.31
C GLY A 20 10.22 14.83 -23.80
N ASP A 21 10.64 13.84 -23.06
CA ASP A 21 10.51 13.83 -21.61
C ASP A 21 11.86 14.11 -20.93
N LYS A 22 11.77 14.73 -19.77
CA LYS A 22 12.89 14.89 -18.85
C LYS A 22 12.51 14.31 -17.49
N ILE A 23 13.29 13.34 -17.03
CA ILE A 23 13.20 12.79 -15.69
C ILE A 23 14.04 13.65 -14.76
N VAL A 24 13.55 13.93 -13.57
CA VAL A 24 14.26 14.66 -12.53
C VAL A 24 14.09 13.99 -11.19
N GLU A 25 15.17 13.89 -10.45
CA GLU A 25 15.13 13.65 -9.02
C GLU A 25 15.23 14.98 -8.29
N TRP A 26 14.28 15.22 -7.43
CA TRP A 26 14.17 16.46 -6.68
C TRP A 26 14.30 16.18 -5.18
N ASP A 27 15.29 16.81 -4.57
CA ASP A 27 15.51 16.68 -3.14
C ASP A 27 14.47 17.49 -2.37
N LYS A 28 13.72 16.79 -1.51
CA LYS A 28 12.61 17.39 -0.75
C LYS A 28 13.06 18.42 0.30
N ASP A 29 14.31 18.32 0.79
CA ASP A 29 14.82 19.17 1.87
C ASP A 29 15.53 20.40 1.30
N THR A 30 16.42 20.22 0.32
CA THR A 30 17.13 21.32 -0.35
C THR A 30 16.29 22.05 -1.38
N LYS A 31 15.23 21.43 -1.91
CA LYS A 31 14.38 21.95 -2.99
C LYS A 31 15.12 22.10 -4.32
N GLU A 32 16.15 21.30 -4.54
CA GLU A 32 16.97 21.33 -5.76
C GLU A 32 16.81 20.04 -6.56
N VAL A 33 17.04 20.11 -7.88
CA VAL A 33 17.16 18.94 -8.73
C VAL A 33 18.57 18.38 -8.54
N VAL A 34 18.67 17.15 -8.04
CA VAL A 34 19.94 16.49 -7.73
C VAL A 34 20.38 15.51 -8.82
N TRP A 35 19.45 15.04 -9.64
CA TRP A 35 19.73 14.21 -10.81
C TRP A 35 18.70 14.51 -11.91
N SER A 36 19.12 14.36 -13.18
CA SER A 36 18.18 14.48 -14.30
C SER A 36 18.67 13.76 -15.54
N TRP A 37 17.72 13.28 -16.33
CA TRP A 37 17.94 12.58 -17.59
C TRP A 37 16.92 13.05 -18.63
N ASN A 38 17.35 13.21 -19.90
CA ASN A 38 16.51 13.82 -20.93
C ASN A 38 16.54 12.95 -22.19
N THR A 39 15.40 12.58 -22.71
CA THR A 39 15.25 11.71 -23.89
C THR A 39 15.98 12.24 -25.13
N PHE A 40 16.03 13.56 -25.33
CA PHE A 40 16.75 14.16 -26.48
C PHE A 40 18.28 14.01 -26.43
N ASP A 41 18.85 13.70 -25.28
CA ASP A 41 20.29 13.53 -25.13
C ASP A 41 20.75 12.09 -25.39
N TYR A 42 19.80 11.12 -25.38
CA TYR A 42 20.11 9.70 -25.36
C TYR A 42 19.40 8.87 -26.43
N PHE A 43 18.24 9.28 -26.93
CA PHE A 43 17.51 8.54 -27.96
C PHE A 43 17.74 9.12 -29.35
N ASP A 44 17.83 8.25 -30.35
CA ASP A 44 17.91 8.70 -31.75
C ASP A 44 16.50 9.13 -32.22
N MET A 45 16.42 10.32 -32.77
CA MET A 45 15.16 10.85 -33.32
C MET A 45 14.69 10.18 -34.62
N GLN A 46 15.45 9.22 -35.18
CA GLN A 46 14.97 8.33 -36.23
C GLN A 46 13.91 7.36 -35.70
N ASP A 47 13.91 7.08 -34.37
CA ASP A 47 12.94 6.27 -33.71
C ASP A 47 11.73 7.12 -33.33
N TYR A 48 10.63 6.91 -34.01
CA TYR A 48 9.34 7.56 -33.75
C TYR A 48 8.20 6.64 -34.19
N ASP A 49 7.05 6.81 -33.55
CA ASP A 49 5.86 6.01 -33.89
C ASP A 49 5.26 6.47 -35.22
N ASP A 50 5.47 5.68 -36.26
CA ASP A 50 4.92 5.85 -37.60
C ASP A 50 3.75 4.89 -37.90
N ILE A 51 3.41 4.01 -36.97
CA ILE A 51 2.40 2.96 -37.13
C ILE A 51 1.16 3.23 -36.27
N GLY A 52 1.35 3.67 -35.02
CA GLY A 52 0.29 3.78 -34.00
C GLY A 52 -0.56 5.05 -34.08
N GLY A 53 -0.34 5.90 -35.08
CA GLY A 53 -1.12 7.10 -35.33
C GLY A 53 -0.72 8.33 -34.52
N THR A 54 0.34 8.28 -33.69
CA THR A 54 0.80 9.45 -32.94
C THR A 54 1.41 10.50 -33.87
N TRP A 55 2.03 10.06 -34.96
CA TRP A 55 2.54 10.93 -36.02
C TRP A 55 1.42 11.67 -36.76
N ASP A 56 0.33 11.00 -37.11
CA ASP A 56 -0.84 11.62 -37.71
C ASP A 56 -1.49 12.64 -36.78
N GLN A 57 -1.54 12.33 -35.48
CA GLN A 57 -2.05 13.25 -34.47
C GLN A 57 -1.16 14.49 -34.32
N ALA A 58 0.16 14.34 -34.48
CA ALA A 58 1.10 15.46 -34.47
C ALA A 58 0.83 16.45 -35.61
N TYR A 59 0.42 15.97 -36.77
CA TYR A 59 0.04 16.80 -37.92
C TYR A 59 -1.17 17.71 -37.60
N ILE A 60 -2.15 17.15 -36.87
CA ILE A 60 -3.34 17.87 -36.41
C ILE A 60 -2.98 18.90 -35.34
N ASN A 61 -2.21 18.46 -34.35
CA ASN A 61 -1.87 19.26 -33.16
C ASN A 61 -0.74 20.27 -33.39
N ARG A 62 0.02 20.13 -34.49
CA ARG A 62 1.24 20.91 -34.78
C ARG A 62 2.32 20.73 -33.71
N GLN A 63 2.30 19.60 -33.01
CA GLN A 63 3.21 19.22 -31.97
C GLN A 63 3.29 17.70 -31.92
N TYR A 64 4.49 17.14 -31.90
CA TYR A 64 4.69 15.71 -31.78
C TYR A 64 5.12 15.34 -30.37
N ASP A 65 4.29 14.60 -29.67
CA ASP A 65 4.58 13.98 -28.39
C ASP A 65 5.37 12.69 -28.66
N TRP A 66 6.70 12.83 -28.62
CA TRP A 66 7.61 11.84 -29.18
C TRP A 66 7.76 10.60 -28.31
N THR A 67 8.10 10.77 -27.02
CA THR A 67 8.50 9.66 -26.15
C THR A 67 7.39 9.23 -25.19
N HIS A 68 6.75 10.17 -24.52
CA HIS A 68 5.65 9.94 -23.61
C HIS A 68 5.99 8.92 -22.50
N ILE A 69 7.02 9.23 -21.68
CA ILE A 69 7.35 8.41 -20.52
C ILE A 69 6.20 8.42 -19.53
N ASN A 70 5.67 7.25 -19.21
CA ASN A 70 4.50 7.11 -18.37
C ASN A 70 4.71 6.29 -17.09
N ALA A 71 5.86 5.64 -16.94
CA ALA A 71 6.25 4.95 -15.72
C ALA A 71 7.76 5.02 -15.48
N ILE A 72 8.12 5.06 -14.20
CA ILE A 72 9.50 5.07 -13.71
C ILE A 72 9.56 4.14 -12.51
N ALA A 73 10.59 3.29 -12.46
CA ALA A 73 10.92 2.45 -11.32
C ALA A 73 12.42 2.51 -11.04
N PHE A 74 12.79 2.78 -9.81
CA PHE A 74 14.17 2.72 -9.37
C PHE A 74 14.46 1.32 -8.79
N ASN A 75 15.53 0.70 -9.22
CA ASN A 75 16.02 -0.56 -8.69
C ASN A 75 17.25 -0.29 -7.82
N GLU A 76 17.10 -0.40 -6.51
CA GLU A 76 18.18 -0.16 -5.54
C GLU A 76 19.32 -1.20 -5.68
N GLU A 77 19.00 -2.44 -6.04
CA GLU A 77 19.97 -3.53 -6.12
C GLU A 77 20.95 -3.33 -7.28
N THR A 78 20.44 -2.93 -8.44
CA THR A 78 21.24 -2.67 -9.64
C THR A 78 21.65 -1.21 -9.80
N ASN A 79 21.15 -0.32 -8.93
CA ASN A 79 21.32 1.13 -9.00
C ASN A 79 20.90 1.69 -10.36
N SER A 80 19.75 1.25 -10.86
CA SER A 80 19.25 1.63 -12.17
C SER A 80 17.86 2.28 -12.12
N VAL A 81 17.61 3.19 -13.06
CA VAL A 81 16.29 3.79 -13.32
C VAL A 81 15.69 3.10 -14.54
N ASN A 82 14.56 2.42 -14.35
CA ASN A 82 13.85 1.77 -15.45
C ASN A 82 12.65 2.63 -15.85
N ILE A 83 12.45 2.86 -17.12
CA ILE A 83 11.40 3.72 -17.67
C ILE A 83 10.58 3.00 -18.73
N SER A 84 9.28 3.30 -18.76
CA SER A 84 8.38 2.90 -19.83
C SER A 84 8.16 4.05 -20.77
N VAL A 85 8.58 3.90 -22.02
CA VAL A 85 8.48 4.88 -23.09
C VAL A 85 7.35 4.49 -24.03
N ARG A 86 6.19 5.08 -23.82
CA ARG A 86 4.92 4.66 -24.43
C ARG A 86 4.94 4.67 -25.95
N HIS A 87 5.27 5.81 -26.54
CA HIS A 87 5.17 6.00 -28.00
C HIS A 87 6.27 5.26 -28.77
N LEU A 88 7.31 4.81 -28.11
CA LEU A 88 8.33 3.95 -28.69
C LEU A 88 8.10 2.46 -28.38
N SER A 89 7.03 2.09 -27.69
CA SER A 89 6.79 0.70 -27.27
C SER A 89 8.08 0.09 -26.70
N ARG A 90 8.75 0.83 -25.79
CA ARG A 90 10.11 0.56 -25.31
C ARG A 90 10.17 0.64 -23.79
N ILE A 91 10.96 -0.22 -23.20
CA ILE A 91 11.43 -0.10 -21.81
C ILE A 91 12.92 0.12 -21.85
N THR A 92 13.40 1.11 -21.10
CA THR A 92 14.81 1.47 -21.04
C THR A 92 15.31 1.38 -19.61
N SER A 93 16.45 0.74 -19.42
CA SER A 93 17.20 0.74 -18.15
C SER A 93 18.37 1.69 -18.23
N ILE A 94 18.52 2.53 -17.23
CA ILE A 94 19.51 3.62 -17.17
C ILE A 94 20.35 3.43 -15.91
N ASP A 95 21.66 3.41 -16.04
CA ASP A 95 22.56 3.45 -14.88
C ASP A 95 22.44 4.82 -14.19
N TYR A 96 22.00 4.81 -12.94
CA TYR A 96 21.74 6.03 -12.20
C TYR A 96 22.98 6.89 -11.99
N SER A 97 24.15 6.26 -11.82
CA SER A 97 25.41 6.95 -11.53
C SER A 97 25.96 7.70 -12.73
N SER A 98 25.91 7.09 -13.91
CA SER A 98 26.49 7.66 -15.16
C SER A 98 25.44 8.32 -16.05
N GLY A 99 24.17 7.97 -15.92
CA GLY A 99 23.10 8.36 -16.84
C GLY A 99 23.11 7.60 -18.18
N ASN A 100 24.01 6.64 -18.36
CA ASN A 100 24.07 5.86 -19.61
C ASN A 100 22.94 4.83 -19.66
N ILE A 101 22.44 4.56 -20.86
CA ILE A 101 21.53 3.44 -21.09
C ILE A 101 22.29 2.15 -20.85
N ILE A 102 21.71 1.23 -20.07
CA ILE A 102 22.21 -0.11 -19.84
C ILE A 102 21.68 -1.01 -20.96
N TRP A 103 20.38 -0.93 -21.23
CA TRP A 103 19.71 -1.65 -22.31
C TRP A 103 18.36 -1.00 -22.68
N ASN A 104 17.93 -1.26 -23.90
CA ASN A 104 16.59 -0.98 -24.41
C ASN A 104 15.91 -2.30 -24.79
N MET A 105 14.64 -2.48 -24.42
CA MET A 105 13.84 -3.66 -24.70
C MET A 105 12.51 -3.26 -25.35
N GLY A 106 12.09 -3.98 -26.40
CA GLY A 106 10.80 -3.79 -27.04
C GLY A 106 10.84 -3.77 -28.55
N HIS A 107 10.00 -2.93 -29.18
CA HIS A 107 9.93 -2.83 -30.62
C HIS A 107 11.20 -2.26 -31.22
N GLU A 108 11.72 -2.92 -32.28
CA GLU A 108 12.89 -2.47 -33.02
C GLU A 108 12.55 -1.33 -33.97
N PHE A 109 13.33 -0.27 -33.89
CA PHE A 109 13.24 0.90 -34.76
C PHE A 109 14.47 1.02 -35.69
N PRO A 110 14.42 1.92 -36.72
CA PRO A 110 15.49 2.09 -37.67
C PRO A 110 16.88 2.44 -37.10
N SER A 111 16.96 3.01 -35.91
CA SER A 111 18.24 3.32 -35.25
C SER A 111 19.03 2.07 -34.87
N GLY A 112 18.33 0.96 -34.57
CA GLY A 112 18.94 -0.24 -34.00
C GLY A 112 19.37 -0.10 -32.56
N GLU A 113 18.73 0.81 -31.79
CA GLU A 113 19.05 1.04 -30.36
C GLU A 113 18.42 0.01 -29.42
N VAL A 114 17.49 -0.83 -29.90
CA VAL A 114 16.85 -1.85 -29.08
C VAL A 114 17.73 -3.10 -29.04
N ASP A 115 18.12 -3.51 -27.84
CA ASP A 115 19.08 -4.60 -27.64
C ASP A 115 18.41 -5.97 -27.73
N PHE A 116 17.20 -6.14 -27.16
CA PHE A 116 16.50 -7.43 -27.11
C PHE A 116 14.98 -7.25 -26.90
N GLY A 117 14.25 -8.39 -26.84
CA GLY A 117 12.81 -8.42 -26.56
C GLY A 117 11.94 -7.96 -27.72
N HIS A 118 12.43 -8.05 -28.95
CA HIS A 118 11.70 -7.67 -30.18
C HIS A 118 10.43 -8.49 -30.39
N ASP A 119 10.40 -9.71 -29.90
CA ASP A 119 9.31 -10.68 -30.03
C ASP A 119 8.29 -10.62 -28.89
N LEU A 120 8.52 -9.83 -27.85
CA LEU A 120 7.58 -9.65 -26.75
C LEU A 120 6.25 -9.00 -27.21
N GLY A 121 6.32 -8.16 -28.25
CA GLY A 121 5.18 -7.61 -28.97
C GLY A 121 4.30 -6.68 -28.15
N PHE A 122 4.76 -6.15 -27.03
CA PHE A 122 4.01 -5.14 -26.27
C PHE A 122 4.03 -3.80 -27.00
N SER A 123 2.96 -3.04 -26.82
CA SER A 123 2.84 -1.72 -27.45
C SER A 123 2.05 -0.73 -26.61
N PHE A 124 2.51 0.52 -26.60
CA PHE A 124 1.89 1.64 -25.89
C PHE A 124 1.69 1.38 -24.41
N GLN A 125 2.51 0.51 -23.84
CA GLN A 125 2.42 -0.01 -22.49
C GLN A 125 2.42 1.11 -21.43
N HIS A 126 1.80 0.80 -20.29
CA HIS A 126 1.79 1.62 -19.08
C HIS A 126 2.24 0.80 -17.87
N SER A 127 2.55 1.51 -16.80
CA SER A 127 3.05 0.89 -15.57
C SER A 127 4.41 0.20 -15.78
N LEU A 128 5.12 0.07 -14.71
CA LEU A 128 6.38 -0.69 -14.64
C LEU A 128 6.63 -1.01 -13.19
N GLN A 129 6.72 -2.29 -12.88
CA GLN A 129 7.13 -2.78 -11.57
C GLN A 129 8.35 -3.68 -11.77
N VAL A 130 9.44 -3.35 -11.11
CA VAL A 130 10.62 -4.22 -11.02
C VAL A 130 10.44 -5.10 -9.78
N LEU A 131 10.53 -6.41 -9.96
CA LEU A 131 10.40 -7.40 -8.89
C LEU A 131 11.75 -7.70 -8.25
N ASN A 132 11.74 -8.28 -7.04
CA ASN A 132 12.97 -8.64 -6.32
C ASN A 132 13.84 -9.68 -7.05
N ASN A 133 13.27 -10.47 -7.95
CA ASN A 133 14.01 -11.42 -8.79
C ASN A 133 14.54 -10.79 -10.09
N GLY A 134 14.37 -9.50 -10.30
CA GLY A 134 14.77 -8.78 -11.51
C GLY A 134 13.73 -8.79 -12.63
N ASN A 135 12.66 -9.56 -12.55
CA ASN A 135 11.59 -9.55 -13.54
C ASN A 135 10.87 -8.19 -13.57
N ILE A 136 10.26 -7.89 -14.70
CA ILE A 136 9.48 -6.66 -14.90
C ILE A 136 8.01 -7.03 -15.15
N VAL A 137 7.09 -6.33 -14.47
CA VAL A 137 5.65 -6.43 -14.73
C VAL A 137 5.17 -5.14 -15.37
N ILE A 138 4.45 -5.26 -16.48
CA ILE A 138 3.84 -4.13 -17.20
C ILE A 138 2.39 -4.41 -17.57
N PHE A 139 1.66 -3.34 -17.82
CA PHE A 139 0.37 -3.37 -18.51
C PHE A 139 0.63 -3.02 -19.99
N ASP A 140 0.56 -4.03 -20.85
CA ASP A 140 0.61 -3.86 -22.30
C ASP A 140 -0.77 -3.40 -22.79
N ASN A 141 -0.87 -2.16 -23.23
CA ASN A 141 -2.13 -1.64 -23.77
C ASN A 141 -2.50 -2.33 -25.08
N GLY A 142 -1.51 -2.83 -25.82
CA GLY A 142 -1.74 -3.64 -27.03
C GLY A 142 -2.37 -2.86 -28.20
N ASN A 143 -2.13 -1.55 -28.26
CA ASN A 143 -2.67 -0.72 -29.35
C ASN A 143 -2.22 -1.19 -30.73
N LEU A 144 -1.08 -1.86 -30.83
CA LEU A 144 -0.51 -2.42 -32.05
C LEU A 144 -0.49 -3.95 -32.05
N SER A 145 -1.25 -4.60 -31.19
CA SER A 145 -1.25 -6.06 -31.06
C SER A 145 -1.65 -6.79 -32.35
N GLU A 146 -2.50 -6.19 -33.16
CA GLU A 146 -2.85 -6.73 -34.50
C GLU A 146 -1.59 -6.83 -35.38
N ILE A 147 -0.67 -5.87 -35.27
CA ILE A 147 0.56 -5.80 -36.09
C ILE A 147 1.67 -6.65 -35.45
N PHE A 148 1.87 -6.53 -34.15
CA PHE A 148 2.99 -7.15 -33.46
C PHE A 148 2.73 -8.60 -33.07
N LEU A 149 1.49 -8.94 -32.73
CA LEU A 149 1.11 -10.27 -32.25
C LEU A 149 0.15 -11.01 -33.19
N GLY A 150 -0.42 -10.31 -34.21
CA GLY A 150 -1.38 -10.89 -35.14
C GLY A 150 -2.74 -11.17 -34.52
N THR A 151 -3.16 -10.41 -33.53
CA THR A 151 -4.50 -10.50 -32.94
C THR A 151 -5.56 -10.00 -33.94
N ASP A 152 -6.80 -10.47 -33.80
CA ASP A 152 -7.91 -10.06 -34.70
C ASP A 152 -8.39 -8.62 -34.41
N GLU A 153 -8.14 -8.12 -33.20
CA GLU A 153 -8.50 -6.78 -32.73
C GLU A 153 -7.46 -6.30 -31.70
N PRO A 154 -7.34 -4.98 -31.44
CA PRO A 154 -6.46 -4.46 -30.41
C PRO A 154 -6.75 -5.10 -29.06
N THR A 155 -5.74 -5.67 -28.43
CA THR A 155 -5.88 -6.52 -27.24
C THR A 155 -4.89 -6.14 -26.17
N SER A 156 -5.39 -5.77 -25.00
CA SER A 156 -4.56 -5.48 -23.82
C SER A 156 -4.23 -6.74 -23.02
N ARG A 157 -3.07 -6.73 -22.38
CA ARG A 157 -2.65 -7.82 -21.49
C ARG A 157 -1.76 -7.30 -20.36
N ALA A 158 -1.74 -8.03 -19.25
CA ALA A 158 -0.70 -7.87 -18.23
C ALA A 158 0.36 -8.94 -18.45
N ILE A 159 1.62 -8.57 -18.42
CA ILE A 159 2.73 -9.51 -18.63
C ILE A 159 3.82 -9.34 -17.57
N GLU A 160 4.42 -10.47 -17.18
CA GLU A 160 5.67 -10.52 -16.42
C GLU A 160 6.77 -11.00 -17.37
N ILE A 161 7.85 -10.25 -17.43
CA ILE A 161 8.98 -10.45 -18.31
C ILE A 161 10.19 -10.82 -17.47
N GLU A 162 10.81 -11.96 -17.75
CA GLU A 162 12.11 -12.35 -17.24
C GLU A 162 13.19 -11.79 -18.16
N ILE A 163 14.19 -11.14 -17.56
CA ILE A 163 15.34 -10.56 -18.28
C ILE A 163 16.58 -11.39 -17.97
N ASN A 164 17.28 -11.76 -19.01
CA ASN A 164 18.58 -12.43 -18.91
C ASN A 164 19.68 -11.52 -19.47
N ASP A 165 20.28 -10.72 -18.61
CA ASP A 165 21.33 -9.76 -18.99
C ASP A 165 22.58 -10.44 -19.62
N VAL A 166 22.83 -11.71 -19.29
CA VAL A 166 24.00 -12.46 -19.81
C VAL A 166 23.77 -12.93 -21.25
N LEU A 167 22.55 -13.27 -21.59
CA LEU A 167 22.17 -13.73 -22.92
C LEU A 167 21.63 -12.59 -23.80
N GLU A 168 21.45 -11.39 -23.22
CA GLU A 168 20.81 -10.26 -23.87
C GLU A 168 19.44 -10.68 -24.45
N ASP A 169 18.61 -11.29 -23.60
CA ASP A 169 17.34 -11.88 -23.98
C ASP A 169 16.25 -11.58 -22.95
N ALA A 170 15.00 -11.57 -23.38
CA ALA A 170 13.85 -11.37 -22.51
C ALA A 170 12.68 -12.26 -22.94
N THR A 171 12.04 -12.88 -21.96
CA THR A 171 10.92 -13.80 -22.22
C THR A 171 9.72 -13.48 -21.34
N THR A 172 8.50 -13.62 -21.89
CA THR A 172 7.27 -13.56 -21.10
C THR A 172 7.13 -14.84 -20.29
N VAL A 173 7.20 -14.72 -18.96
CA VAL A 173 7.05 -15.87 -18.03
C VAL A 173 5.65 -16.01 -17.49
N TRP A 174 4.84 -14.98 -17.56
CA TRP A 174 3.42 -14.98 -17.24
C TRP A 174 2.69 -13.92 -18.05
N GLU A 175 1.46 -14.22 -18.47
CA GLU A 175 0.57 -13.26 -19.11
C GLU A 175 -0.90 -13.51 -18.75
N TYR A 176 -1.67 -12.45 -18.75
CA TYR A 176 -3.12 -12.48 -18.74
C TYR A 176 -3.67 -11.57 -19.83
N VAL A 177 -4.30 -12.18 -20.82
CA VAL A 177 -4.92 -11.47 -21.94
C VAL A 177 -6.31 -11.00 -21.48
N LEU A 178 -6.58 -9.70 -21.58
CA LEU A 178 -7.87 -9.16 -21.20
C LEU A 178 -8.95 -9.48 -22.25
N PRO A 179 -10.20 -9.73 -21.81
CA PRO A 179 -11.35 -9.75 -22.73
C PRO A 179 -11.45 -8.46 -23.56
N SER A 180 -11.98 -8.55 -24.78
CA SER A 180 -12.02 -7.41 -25.71
C SER A 180 -12.80 -6.19 -25.22
N ASP A 181 -13.84 -6.40 -24.42
CA ASP A 181 -14.61 -5.33 -23.76
C ASP A 181 -13.82 -4.61 -22.66
N LEU A 182 -12.70 -5.17 -22.22
CA LEU A 182 -11.76 -4.58 -21.27
C LEU A 182 -10.52 -3.99 -21.94
N PHE A 183 -10.49 -3.86 -23.26
CA PHE A 183 -9.40 -3.22 -23.97
C PHE A 183 -9.11 -1.82 -23.42
N GLY A 184 -7.89 -1.58 -23.00
CA GLY A 184 -7.43 -0.32 -22.41
C GLY A 184 -6.50 0.44 -23.35
N PHE A 185 -7.05 1.28 -24.23
CA PHE A 185 -6.28 2.03 -25.22
C PHE A 185 -5.24 3.01 -24.64
N ALA A 186 -5.34 3.34 -23.36
CA ALA A 186 -4.45 4.26 -22.64
C ALA A 186 -4.53 4.00 -21.13
N SER A 187 -3.57 4.52 -20.36
CA SER A 187 -3.54 4.34 -18.91
C SER A 187 -3.50 2.86 -18.49
N GLY A 188 -3.88 2.55 -17.27
CA GLY A 188 -3.87 1.21 -16.73
C GLY A 188 -2.59 0.85 -15.99
N ASN A 189 -2.63 -0.25 -15.26
CA ASN A 189 -1.47 -0.82 -14.61
C ASN A 189 -1.62 -2.32 -14.37
N ALA A 190 -0.47 -2.98 -14.23
CA ALA A 190 -0.37 -4.32 -13.66
C ALA A 190 0.59 -4.27 -12.46
N GLN A 191 0.20 -4.92 -11.37
CA GLN A 191 0.98 -5.02 -10.13
C GLN A 191 0.99 -6.48 -9.67
N LYS A 192 2.16 -7.08 -9.50
CA LYS A 192 2.29 -8.36 -8.81
C LYS A 192 2.21 -8.12 -7.31
N LEU A 193 1.32 -8.86 -6.66
CA LEU A 193 1.06 -8.77 -5.22
C LEU A 193 1.90 -9.78 -4.44
N ASP A 194 2.10 -9.54 -3.14
CA ASP A 194 2.87 -10.42 -2.26
C ASP A 194 2.31 -11.84 -2.15
N ASN A 195 1.00 -12.01 -2.38
CA ASN A 195 0.34 -13.33 -2.43
C ASN A 195 0.55 -14.08 -3.76
N GLY A 196 1.32 -13.51 -4.69
CA GLY A 196 1.60 -14.07 -6.01
C GLY A 196 0.54 -13.80 -7.07
N ASN A 197 -0.57 -13.13 -6.74
CA ASN A 197 -1.58 -12.69 -7.71
C ASN A 197 -1.17 -11.40 -8.41
N TYR A 198 -1.92 -11.02 -9.44
CA TYR A 198 -1.71 -9.78 -10.19
C TYR A 198 -2.96 -8.90 -10.11
N LEU A 199 -2.79 -7.66 -9.69
CA LEU A 199 -3.82 -6.63 -9.77
C LEU A 199 -3.67 -5.90 -11.09
N ILE A 200 -4.67 -6.01 -11.94
CA ILE A 200 -4.70 -5.42 -13.29
C ILE A 200 -5.80 -4.35 -13.31
N THR A 201 -5.48 -3.15 -13.75
CA THR A 201 -6.45 -2.08 -13.91
C THR A 201 -6.43 -1.56 -15.33
N THR A 202 -7.60 -1.40 -15.92
CA THR A 202 -7.79 -0.90 -17.29
C THR A 202 -8.84 0.20 -17.34
N VAL A 203 -8.77 1.05 -18.36
CA VAL A 203 -9.85 2.00 -18.69
C VAL A 203 -11.01 1.32 -19.42
N GLY A 204 -10.80 0.11 -19.94
CA GLY A 204 -11.84 -0.71 -20.58
C GLY A 204 -12.97 -1.03 -19.60
N GLY A 205 -14.14 -1.38 -20.12
CA GLY A 205 -15.32 -1.70 -19.32
C GLY A 205 -15.87 -0.54 -18.47
N GLY A 206 -15.41 0.69 -18.69
CA GLY A 206 -15.76 1.84 -17.83
C GLY A 206 -14.84 1.98 -16.61
N GLY A 207 -13.64 1.41 -16.67
CA GLY A 207 -12.65 1.39 -15.61
C GLY A 207 -12.84 0.18 -14.70
N THR A 208 -12.10 -0.89 -15.00
CA THR A 208 -12.20 -2.18 -14.29
C THR A 208 -10.85 -2.50 -13.63
N SER A 209 -10.91 -3.03 -12.44
CA SER A 209 -9.74 -3.62 -11.75
C SER A 209 -10.02 -5.09 -11.46
N LEU A 210 -9.07 -5.95 -11.84
CA LEU A 210 -9.13 -7.40 -11.65
C LEU A 210 -7.96 -7.85 -10.77
N GLU A 211 -8.21 -8.76 -9.82
CA GLU A 211 -7.14 -9.56 -9.23
C GLU A 211 -7.18 -10.94 -9.86
N VAL A 212 -6.07 -11.33 -10.47
CA VAL A 212 -5.94 -12.59 -11.22
C VAL A 212 -4.85 -13.43 -10.55
N ASN A 213 -5.12 -14.70 -10.28
CA ASN A 213 -4.11 -15.60 -9.72
C ASN A 213 -3.11 -16.07 -10.81
N ALA A 214 -2.06 -16.77 -10.39
CA ALA A 214 -1.03 -17.28 -11.29
C ALA A 214 -1.54 -18.23 -12.40
N ASN A 215 -2.72 -18.83 -12.21
CA ASN A 215 -3.36 -19.72 -13.18
C ASN A 215 -4.27 -18.98 -14.17
N GLY A 216 -4.40 -17.66 -14.07
CA GLY A 216 -5.28 -16.87 -14.93
C GLY A 216 -6.75 -16.82 -14.47
N GLU A 217 -7.05 -17.19 -13.22
CA GLU A 217 -8.41 -17.13 -12.69
C GLU A 217 -8.64 -15.78 -11.98
N ILE A 218 -9.74 -15.10 -12.29
CA ILE A 218 -10.15 -13.87 -11.60
C ILE A 218 -10.64 -14.26 -10.21
N VAL A 219 -9.98 -13.73 -9.17
CA VAL A 219 -10.33 -13.96 -7.77
C VAL A 219 -11.03 -12.76 -7.12
N TRP A 220 -10.91 -11.60 -7.74
CA TRP A 220 -11.60 -10.37 -7.34
C TRP A 220 -11.76 -9.43 -8.53
N GLU A 221 -12.84 -8.66 -8.55
CA GLU A 221 -13.17 -7.69 -9.59
C GLU A 221 -13.86 -6.47 -9.01
N ALA A 222 -13.57 -5.29 -9.57
CA ALA A 222 -14.25 -4.05 -9.25
C ALA A 222 -14.47 -3.20 -10.51
N ASP A 223 -15.73 -2.85 -10.76
CA ASP A 223 -16.12 -1.89 -11.77
C ASP A 223 -16.24 -0.50 -11.17
N LEU A 224 -15.50 0.45 -11.71
CA LEU A 224 -15.46 1.83 -11.22
C LEU A 224 -16.53 2.71 -11.87
N ASN A 225 -17.13 2.23 -12.96
CA ASN A 225 -18.19 2.89 -13.73
C ASN A 225 -17.83 4.34 -14.13
N LEU A 226 -16.58 4.52 -14.57
CA LEU A 226 -16.01 5.78 -15.03
C LEU A 226 -15.84 5.73 -16.56
N THR A 227 -16.71 6.43 -17.29
CA THR A 227 -16.60 6.56 -18.74
C THR A 227 -16.42 8.02 -19.14
N LEU A 228 -15.59 8.26 -20.16
CA LEU A 228 -15.43 9.60 -20.72
C LEU A 228 -16.77 10.14 -21.23
N PRO A 229 -17.11 11.43 -21.02
CA PRO A 229 -16.25 12.48 -20.46
C PRO A 229 -16.28 12.60 -18.92
N ASN A 230 -16.95 11.70 -18.20
CA ASN A 230 -17.20 11.83 -16.77
C ASN A 230 -15.98 11.43 -15.91
N GLY A 231 -14.95 10.89 -16.51
CA GLY A 231 -13.72 10.48 -15.87
C GLY A 231 -13.12 9.25 -16.54
N ALA A 232 -11.93 8.89 -16.07
CA ALA A 232 -11.27 7.63 -16.41
C ALA A 232 -10.39 7.20 -15.23
N VAL A 233 -10.28 5.90 -15.02
CA VAL A 233 -9.31 5.35 -14.08
C VAL A 233 -7.92 5.42 -14.72
N TYR A 234 -6.97 6.05 -14.03
CA TYR A 234 -5.60 6.07 -14.53
C TYR A 234 -4.82 4.84 -14.05
N ARG A 235 -4.84 4.58 -12.75
CA ARG A 235 -4.21 3.43 -12.09
C ARG A 235 -4.95 3.08 -10.81
N ALA A 236 -4.90 1.81 -10.42
CA ALA A 236 -5.22 1.37 -9.08
C ALA A 236 -4.08 0.48 -8.57
N MET A 237 -3.62 0.74 -7.35
CA MET A 237 -2.56 -0.04 -6.72
C MET A 237 -3.05 -0.55 -5.37
N ARG A 238 -2.74 -1.79 -5.07
CA ARG A 238 -2.90 -2.31 -3.72
C ARG A 238 -1.65 -2.01 -2.91
N ILE A 239 -1.84 -1.36 -1.80
CA ILE A 239 -0.79 -1.18 -0.79
C ILE A 239 -1.11 -2.07 0.41
N PRO A 240 -0.11 -2.64 1.09
CA PRO A 240 -0.34 -3.56 2.21
C PRO A 240 -1.15 -2.93 3.34
N GLY A 241 -1.04 -1.64 3.53
CA GLY A 241 -1.79 -0.86 4.51
C GLY A 241 -1.49 0.63 4.38
N ILE A 242 -2.34 1.45 5.00
CA ILE A 242 -2.11 2.91 5.09
C ILE A 242 -1.04 3.24 6.13
N TYR A 243 -0.67 2.27 6.97
CA TYR A 243 0.42 2.36 7.95
C TYR A 243 1.52 1.40 7.54
N PRO A 244 2.64 1.89 6.98
CA PRO A 244 3.75 1.03 6.53
C PRO A 244 4.41 0.27 7.70
N VAL A 245 4.33 0.82 8.90
CA VAL A 245 4.80 0.20 10.14
C VAL A 245 3.67 0.26 11.16
N ALA A 246 3.16 -0.90 11.55
CA ALA A 246 2.22 -1.07 12.65
C ALA A 246 2.81 -2.10 13.62
N PHE A 247 2.86 -1.76 14.91
CA PHE A 247 3.36 -2.68 15.93
C PHE A 247 2.73 -2.39 17.27
N SER A 248 2.69 -3.39 18.12
CA SER A 248 2.31 -3.26 19.53
C SER A 248 3.42 -3.77 20.44
N VAL A 249 3.39 -3.28 21.67
CA VAL A 249 4.25 -3.73 22.75
C VAL A 249 3.37 -4.22 23.88
N ILE A 250 3.58 -5.47 24.30
CA ILE A 250 2.77 -6.16 25.29
C ILE A 250 3.66 -6.66 26.41
N SER A 251 3.17 -6.65 27.63
CA SER A 251 3.72 -7.42 28.75
C SER A 251 2.58 -8.21 29.38
N GLN A 252 2.75 -9.52 29.49
CA GLN A 252 1.74 -10.41 30.06
C GLN A 252 1.63 -10.24 31.58
N ASP A 253 2.69 -9.77 32.24
CA ASP A 253 2.78 -9.56 33.69
C ASP A 253 2.35 -8.15 34.11
N LEU A 254 1.84 -7.35 33.15
CA LEU A 254 1.38 -6.00 33.41
C LEU A 254 0.06 -6.02 34.19
N HIS A 255 0.05 -5.34 35.31
CA HIS A 255 -1.14 -5.12 36.15
C HIS A 255 -1.21 -3.66 36.60
N THR A 256 -2.25 -3.31 37.31
CA THR A 256 -2.41 -1.96 37.88
C THR A 256 -2.23 -2.01 39.38
N HIS A 257 -1.40 -1.10 39.92
CA HIS A 257 -1.27 -0.86 41.32
C HIS A 257 -1.35 0.65 41.59
N GLU A 258 -2.25 1.07 42.47
CA GLU A 258 -2.51 2.48 42.77
C GLU A 258 -2.76 3.35 41.55
N PHE A 259 -3.51 2.79 40.56
CA PHE A 259 -3.82 3.39 39.24
C PHE A 259 -2.64 3.55 38.28
N GLU A 260 -1.48 2.99 38.59
CA GLU A 260 -0.28 3.03 37.74
C GLU A 260 0.03 1.66 37.14
N PRO A 261 0.48 1.60 35.86
CA PRO A 261 0.97 0.36 35.26
C PRO A 261 2.13 -0.22 36.08
N SER A 262 2.04 -1.49 36.42
CA SER A 262 2.99 -2.13 37.36
C SER A 262 3.33 -3.55 36.92
N ILE A 263 4.57 -4.00 37.28
CA ILE A 263 5.06 -5.36 37.04
C ILE A 263 5.67 -5.90 38.33
N TYR A 264 5.33 -7.16 38.67
CA TYR A 264 5.99 -7.90 39.73
C TYR A 264 7.17 -8.69 39.16
N ILE A 265 8.38 -8.43 39.68
CA ILE A 265 9.65 -9.02 39.20
C ILE A 265 10.31 -9.92 40.23
N GLY A 266 9.53 -10.66 41.00
CA GLY A 266 10.05 -11.49 42.12
C GLY A 266 11.00 -12.61 41.70
N ASP A 267 10.99 -13.01 40.44
CA ASP A 267 11.93 -13.94 39.84
C ASP A 267 13.11 -13.27 39.14
N SER A 268 13.29 -11.97 39.37
CA SER A 268 14.35 -11.14 38.78
C SER A 268 14.33 -11.02 37.27
N THR A 269 13.18 -11.25 36.64
CA THR A 269 12.99 -11.10 35.20
C THR A 269 11.84 -10.17 34.85
N VAL A 270 11.95 -9.51 33.70
CA VAL A 270 10.84 -8.77 33.07
C VAL A 270 10.76 -9.16 31.60
N VAL A 271 9.54 -9.34 31.11
CA VAL A 271 9.29 -9.81 29.75
C VAL A 271 8.37 -8.85 29.01
N PHE A 272 8.81 -8.46 27.82
CA PHE A 272 7.99 -7.71 26.86
C PHE A 272 7.91 -8.48 25.54
N GLU A 273 6.83 -8.30 24.82
CA GLU A 273 6.64 -8.81 23.47
C GLU A 273 6.50 -7.63 22.51
N ILE A 274 7.26 -7.64 21.41
CA ILE A 274 7.14 -6.69 20.31
C ILE A 274 6.46 -7.44 19.18
N HIS A 275 5.24 -7.04 18.82
CA HIS A 275 4.45 -7.65 17.75
C HIS A 275 4.51 -6.78 16.51
N ASN A 276 4.92 -7.34 15.36
CA ASN A 276 4.82 -6.69 14.08
C ASN A 276 3.42 -6.93 13.50
N GLU A 277 2.55 -5.92 13.57
CA GLU A 277 1.19 -5.95 13.04
C GLU A 277 1.12 -5.37 11.61
N GLY A 278 2.28 -5.01 11.05
CA GLY A 278 2.43 -4.53 9.68
C GLY A 278 2.51 -5.66 8.66
N TYR A 279 2.79 -5.28 7.42
CA TYR A 279 2.85 -6.20 6.28
C TYR A 279 4.27 -6.44 5.75
N ASN A 280 5.27 -5.76 6.31
CA ASN A 280 6.66 -5.91 5.95
C ASN A 280 7.48 -6.34 7.16
N ALA A 281 8.58 -7.05 6.94
CA ALA A 281 9.57 -7.26 7.98
C ALA A 281 10.15 -5.92 8.44
N VAL A 282 10.22 -5.70 9.76
CA VAL A 282 10.69 -4.46 10.35
C VAL A 282 11.76 -4.75 11.39
N THR A 283 12.85 -3.99 11.31
CA THR A 283 13.88 -4.01 12.36
C THR A 283 13.56 -2.95 13.39
N TYR A 284 13.54 -3.36 14.66
CA TYR A 284 13.28 -2.53 15.82
C TYR A 284 14.53 -2.44 16.66
N GLU A 285 14.87 -1.23 17.09
CA GLU A 285 15.77 -1.00 18.23
C GLU A 285 14.92 -0.95 19.50
N TYR A 286 15.36 -1.62 20.56
CA TYR A 286 14.67 -1.61 21.83
C TYR A 286 15.66 -1.48 23.00
N SER A 287 15.20 -0.84 24.08
CA SER A 287 15.98 -0.63 25.30
C SER A 287 15.09 -0.56 26.53
N LEU A 288 15.64 -0.93 27.67
CA LEU A 288 15.02 -0.78 28.99
C LEU A 288 15.92 0.08 29.86
N VAL A 289 15.33 1.10 30.48
CA VAL A 289 15.99 1.96 31.47
C VAL A 289 15.16 1.96 32.75
N ASP A 290 15.80 1.86 33.90
CA ASP A 290 15.17 1.91 35.20
C ASP A 290 15.95 2.79 36.18
N GLU A 291 15.27 3.38 37.17
CA GLU A 291 15.90 4.32 38.09
C GLU A 291 16.93 3.65 39.00
N GLU A 292 16.74 2.39 39.39
CA GLU A 292 17.61 1.65 40.28
C GLU A 292 18.74 0.90 39.55
N SER A 293 18.79 0.97 38.22
CA SER A 293 19.78 0.30 37.36
C SER A 293 19.84 -1.23 37.56
N TRP A 294 18.67 -1.86 37.76
CA TRP A 294 18.59 -3.31 37.89
C TRP A 294 18.83 -4.03 36.55
N PHE A 295 18.43 -3.38 35.44
CA PHE A 295 18.44 -3.94 34.09
C PHE A 295 19.29 -3.11 33.13
N ASP A 296 20.36 -2.47 33.59
CA ASP A 296 21.20 -1.63 32.74
C ASP A 296 21.70 -2.39 31.50
N ALA A 297 20.97 -2.26 30.40
CA ALA A 297 21.19 -2.95 29.15
C ALA A 297 21.34 -1.95 28.00
N ALA A 298 22.40 -2.09 27.21
CA ALA A 298 22.56 -1.33 25.98
C ALA A 298 21.40 -1.60 25.02
N PRO A 299 21.05 -0.63 24.17
CA PRO A 299 20.06 -0.86 23.11
C PRO A 299 20.41 -2.08 22.26
N GLN A 300 19.39 -2.83 21.86
CA GLN A 300 19.50 -4.04 21.04
C GLN A 300 18.56 -3.92 19.85
N GLU A 301 18.78 -4.77 18.85
CA GLU A 301 17.95 -4.81 17.65
C GLU A 301 17.35 -6.20 17.44
N CYS A 302 16.13 -6.23 16.87
CA CYS A 302 15.49 -7.43 16.36
C CYS A 302 14.75 -7.13 15.06
N THR A 303 14.74 -8.10 14.14
CA THR A 303 13.91 -8.03 12.93
C THR A 303 12.75 -9.00 13.08
N ILE A 304 11.53 -8.52 12.85
CA ILE A 304 10.30 -9.28 13.06
C ILE A 304 9.52 -9.32 11.74
N ASP A 305 9.18 -10.52 11.29
CA ASP A 305 8.37 -10.74 10.10
C ASP A 305 6.90 -10.33 10.31
N PRO A 306 6.12 -10.08 9.24
CA PRO A 306 4.72 -9.70 9.33
C PRO A 306 3.88 -10.72 10.13
N GLY A 307 3.13 -10.22 11.12
CA GLY A 307 2.27 -11.04 11.97
C GLY A 307 2.99 -11.86 13.05
N GLU A 308 4.32 -11.78 13.11
CA GLU A 308 5.14 -12.45 14.13
C GLU A 308 5.46 -11.51 15.31
N TYR A 309 6.01 -12.07 16.37
CA TYR A 309 6.46 -11.31 17.52
C TYR A 309 7.86 -11.74 17.98
N PHE A 310 8.52 -10.85 18.70
CA PHE A 310 9.81 -11.09 19.36
C PHE A 310 9.67 -10.90 20.86
N MET A 311 10.09 -11.91 21.62
CA MET A 311 10.07 -11.88 23.08
C MET A 311 11.39 -11.29 23.61
N VAL A 312 11.29 -10.20 24.32
CA VAL A 312 12.42 -9.53 25.00
C VAL A 312 12.40 -9.88 26.47
N THR A 313 13.48 -10.47 26.95
CA THR A 313 13.62 -10.82 28.37
C THR A 313 14.86 -10.14 28.96
N TYR A 314 14.66 -9.36 30.02
CA TYR A 314 15.72 -8.81 30.81
C TYR A 314 15.79 -9.55 32.15
N SER A 315 17.01 -9.89 32.60
CA SER A 315 17.24 -10.58 33.87
C SER A 315 18.31 -9.83 34.66
N SER A 316 18.14 -9.71 35.96
CA SER A 316 19.12 -9.13 36.85
C SER A 316 19.34 -10.00 38.08
N THR A 317 20.58 -10.09 38.52
CA THR A 317 20.96 -10.73 39.80
C THR A 317 21.19 -9.73 40.94
N GLU A 318 21.08 -8.42 40.64
CA GLU A 318 21.37 -7.32 41.56
C GLU A 318 20.13 -6.68 42.17
N ILE A 319 18.95 -7.30 41.97
CA ILE A 319 17.69 -6.79 42.51
C ILE A 319 17.72 -6.90 44.05
N THR A 320 17.49 -5.77 44.69
CA THR A 320 17.31 -5.69 46.13
C THR A 320 15.85 -5.41 46.48
N GLU A 321 15.38 -5.93 47.61
CA GLU A 321 14.05 -5.59 48.10
C GLU A 321 13.94 -4.09 48.34
N LEU A 322 13.01 -3.43 47.67
CA LEU A 322 12.67 -2.03 47.84
C LEU A 322 11.29 -1.88 48.47
N THR A 323 11.16 -0.86 49.30
CA THR A 323 9.84 -0.44 49.85
C THR A 323 9.03 0.40 48.88
N ASN A 324 9.66 0.91 47.83
CA ASN A 324 9.06 1.76 46.81
C ASN A 324 9.14 1.08 45.45
N ALA A 325 8.33 1.55 44.48
CA ALA A 325 8.42 1.15 43.10
C ALA A 325 9.75 1.59 42.46
N ASN A 326 10.27 0.77 41.57
CA ASN A 326 11.32 1.16 40.62
C ASN A 326 10.70 1.53 39.28
N PRO A 327 10.62 2.82 38.91
CA PRO A 327 10.13 3.23 37.62
C PRO A 327 11.00 2.70 36.47
N MET A 328 10.38 2.07 35.45
CA MET A 328 11.04 1.56 34.26
C MET A 328 10.43 2.14 33.00
N ILE A 329 11.26 2.33 32.00
CA ILE A 329 10.84 2.78 30.65
C ILE A 329 11.38 1.78 29.64
N PHE A 330 10.47 1.04 29.01
CA PHE A 330 10.79 0.19 27.86
C PHE A 330 10.47 0.96 26.60
N THR A 331 11.47 1.13 25.73
CA THR A 331 11.37 1.91 24.48
C THR A 331 11.58 0.99 23.29
N VAL A 332 10.74 1.13 22.27
CA VAL A 332 10.84 0.41 21.01
C VAL A 332 10.73 1.41 19.86
N THR A 333 11.72 1.40 18.98
CA THR A 333 11.82 2.30 17.83
C THR A 333 12.00 1.49 16.55
N PRO A 334 11.09 1.55 15.58
CA PRO A 334 11.32 0.96 14.26
C PRO A 334 12.44 1.73 13.55
N ILE A 335 13.49 1.03 13.12
CA ILE A 335 14.60 1.65 12.38
C ILE A 335 14.09 2.29 11.09
N LYS A 336 14.53 3.50 10.75
CA LYS A 336 14.07 4.40 9.68
C LYS A 336 12.70 5.09 9.95
N TYR A 337 12.04 4.81 11.09
CA TYR A 337 10.73 5.38 11.45
C TYR A 337 10.72 5.83 12.92
N ASP A 338 11.74 6.57 13.32
CA ASP A 338 11.96 7.06 14.69
C ASP A 338 10.78 7.86 15.27
N HIS A 339 10.02 8.54 14.40
CA HIS A 339 8.79 9.24 14.77
C HIS A 339 7.65 8.31 15.25
N LEU A 340 7.79 6.99 15.07
CA LEU A 340 6.84 5.98 15.55
C LEU A 340 7.29 5.31 16.85
N THR A 341 8.32 5.82 17.51
CA THR A 341 8.79 5.30 18.80
C THR A 341 7.66 5.14 19.79
N LYS A 342 7.58 3.98 20.44
CA LYS A 342 6.66 3.70 21.56
C LYS A 342 7.43 3.51 22.85
N THR A 343 6.87 4.03 23.94
CA THR A 343 7.40 3.86 25.29
C THR A 343 6.32 3.23 26.17
N VAL A 344 6.75 2.24 26.97
CA VAL A 344 5.93 1.63 28.01
C VAL A 344 6.55 2.03 29.35
N ASN A 345 5.83 2.86 30.10
CA ASN A 345 6.23 3.27 31.43
C ASN A 345 5.56 2.35 32.45
N VAL A 346 6.33 1.70 33.30
CA VAL A 346 5.83 0.78 34.31
C VAL A 346 6.58 0.93 35.62
N ASN A 347 5.94 0.59 36.73
CA ASN A 347 6.57 0.52 38.04
C ASN A 347 6.88 -0.94 38.38
N ALA A 348 8.14 -1.24 38.67
CA ALA A 348 8.57 -2.58 39.08
C ALA A 348 8.57 -2.73 40.60
N TYR A 349 8.07 -3.88 41.04
CA TYR A 349 8.04 -4.25 42.48
C TYR A 349 8.71 -5.60 42.69
N THR A 350 9.46 -5.74 43.80
CA THR A 350 10.12 -6.99 44.17
C THR A 350 9.24 -7.91 45.03
N PHE A 351 8.07 -7.48 45.42
CA PHE A 351 7.11 -8.27 46.19
C PHE A 351 5.72 -8.15 45.52
N PRO A 352 4.85 -9.16 45.72
CA PRO A 352 3.52 -9.09 45.20
C PRO A 352 2.77 -7.90 45.83
N VAL A 353 2.48 -6.89 45.03
CA VAL A 353 1.60 -5.81 45.42
C VAL A 353 0.15 -6.30 45.27
N ALA A 354 -0.75 -5.82 46.12
CA ALA A 354 -2.17 -6.13 45.95
C ALA A 354 -2.58 -5.65 44.54
N ILE A 355 -2.94 -6.61 43.70
CA ILE A 355 -3.52 -6.29 42.40
C ILE A 355 -4.83 -5.59 42.73
N ASP A 356 -4.98 -4.34 42.32
CA ASP A 356 -6.31 -3.73 42.25
C ASP A 356 -7.08 -4.53 41.21
N ASP A 357 -7.82 -5.55 41.69
CA ASP A 357 -8.70 -6.31 40.81
C ASP A 357 -9.60 -5.33 40.09
N GLU A 358 -9.49 -5.40 38.77
CA GLU A 358 -10.30 -4.73 37.79
C GLU A 358 -9.76 -3.41 37.23
N PHE A 359 -9.20 -3.50 36.02
CA PHE A 359 -9.41 -2.50 35.00
C PHE A 359 -10.91 -2.51 34.69
N LEU A 360 -11.70 -2.10 35.66
CA LEU A 360 -13.07 -1.75 35.39
C LEU A 360 -13.02 -0.40 34.71
N PRO A 361 -13.54 -0.27 33.47
CA PRO A 361 -13.60 1.01 32.83
C PRO A 361 -14.24 2.00 33.81
N ASN A 362 -13.48 3.01 34.21
CA ASN A 362 -13.98 4.05 35.14
C ASN A 362 -14.96 4.99 34.41
N THR A 363 -15.31 4.64 33.16
CA THR A 363 -16.17 5.44 32.30
C THR A 363 -17.29 4.59 31.69
N PHE A 364 -18.46 5.16 31.70
CA PHE A 364 -19.58 4.70 30.87
C PHE A 364 -19.44 5.38 29.52
N GLU A 365 -19.03 4.62 28.48
CA GLU A 365 -18.73 5.15 27.16
C GLU A 365 -19.22 4.22 26.05
N LEU A 366 -19.81 4.83 25.01
CA LEU A 366 -20.14 4.18 23.76
C LEU A 366 -19.16 4.68 22.69
N TYR A 367 -18.29 3.79 22.24
CA TYR A 367 -17.30 4.12 21.19
C TYR A 367 -17.95 4.23 19.81
N GLU A 368 -17.23 4.79 18.85
CA GLU A 368 -17.70 4.82 17.46
C GLU A 368 -17.76 3.41 16.89
N PRO A 369 -18.94 2.97 16.38
CA PRO A 369 -19.05 1.67 15.72
C PRO A 369 -18.14 1.55 14.51
N PHE A 370 -17.54 0.37 14.31
CA PHE A 370 -16.65 0.14 13.20
C PHE A 370 -16.89 -1.26 12.57
N PRO A 371 -16.90 -1.36 11.21
CA PRO A 371 -16.82 -0.25 10.24
C PRO A 371 -18.04 0.67 10.27
N ASN A 372 -17.87 1.93 9.87
CA ASN A 372 -18.95 2.90 9.67
C ASN A 372 -18.53 3.91 8.57
N PRO A 373 -19.14 3.89 7.37
CA PRO A 373 -20.28 3.07 6.94
C PRO A 373 -20.01 1.56 6.94
N PHE A 374 -21.09 0.74 6.98
CA PHE A 374 -20.97 -0.71 7.09
C PHE A 374 -21.96 -1.46 6.17
N ASN A 375 -21.63 -2.75 5.85
CA ASN A 375 -22.44 -3.64 5.04
C ASN A 375 -22.13 -5.13 5.37
N PRO A 376 -23.06 -5.96 5.82
CA PRO A 376 -24.25 -5.59 6.60
C PRO A 376 -23.98 -5.58 8.12
N THR A 377 -22.70 -5.77 8.56
CA THR A 377 -22.34 -5.92 9.98
C THR A 377 -21.40 -4.82 10.44
N THR A 378 -21.56 -4.39 11.70
CA THR A 378 -20.67 -3.47 12.39
C THR A 378 -20.44 -3.92 13.84
N ALA A 379 -19.27 -3.65 14.38
CA ALA A 379 -18.97 -3.88 15.80
C ALA A 379 -19.29 -2.63 16.62
N ILE A 380 -20.00 -2.80 17.70
CA ILE A 380 -20.36 -1.76 18.66
C ILE A 380 -19.61 -2.05 19.95
N ARG A 381 -18.62 -1.21 20.28
CA ARG A 381 -17.85 -1.30 21.52
C ARG A 381 -18.37 -0.30 22.53
N PHE A 382 -18.41 -0.70 23.80
CA PHE A 382 -18.79 0.20 24.88
C PHE A 382 -18.20 -0.28 26.21
N SER A 383 -18.09 0.63 27.18
CA SER A 383 -17.65 0.35 28.54
C SER A 383 -18.72 0.68 29.56
N VAL A 384 -18.77 -0.10 30.63
CA VAL A 384 -19.69 0.06 31.78
C VAL A 384 -18.85 0.16 33.04
N ALA A 385 -18.99 1.27 33.78
CA ALA A 385 -18.17 1.58 34.96
C ALA A 385 -18.68 0.97 36.28
N ALA A 386 -19.91 0.49 36.33
CA ALA A 386 -20.52 -0.13 37.51
C ALA A 386 -21.62 -1.10 37.09
N THR A 387 -21.97 -2.06 37.96
CA THR A 387 -23.09 -2.97 37.67
C THR A 387 -24.40 -2.20 37.62
N HIS A 388 -24.95 -2.08 36.44
CA HIS A 388 -26.19 -1.39 36.18
C HIS A 388 -27.02 -2.10 35.10
N ALA A 389 -28.34 -1.97 35.19
CA ALA A 389 -29.22 -2.29 34.08
C ALA A 389 -28.77 -1.49 32.85
N SER A 390 -28.30 -2.20 31.85
CA SER A 390 -27.78 -1.60 30.61
C SER A 390 -28.60 -2.04 29.41
N GLN A 391 -29.01 -1.07 28.60
CA GLN A 391 -29.71 -1.31 27.35
C GLN A 391 -28.88 -0.75 26.18
N LEU A 392 -28.58 -1.60 25.22
CA LEU A 392 -28.00 -1.22 23.94
C LEU A 392 -29.07 -1.39 22.86
N GLN A 393 -29.50 -0.30 22.27
CA GLN A 393 -30.65 -0.26 21.36
C GLN A 393 -30.29 0.48 20.05
N VAL A 394 -30.95 0.09 18.97
CA VAL A 394 -30.80 0.72 17.66
C VAL A 394 -32.11 1.36 17.25
N PHE A 395 -32.03 2.60 16.76
CA PHE A 395 -33.16 3.41 16.32
C PHE A 395 -32.99 3.86 14.87
N ASP A 396 -34.08 4.01 14.13
CA ASP A 396 -34.08 4.65 12.82
C ASP A 396 -34.05 6.19 12.93
N ILE A 397 -33.97 6.87 11.78
CA ILE A 397 -33.93 8.35 11.73
C ILE A 397 -35.21 9.04 12.30
N THR A 398 -36.30 8.31 12.45
CA THR A 398 -37.53 8.83 13.02
C THR A 398 -37.60 8.65 14.56
N GLY A 399 -36.56 8.01 15.13
CA GLY A 399 -36.50 7.68 16.56
C GLY A 399 -37.27 6.42 16.93
N ARG A 400 -37.73 5.64 15.97
CA ARG A 400 -38.40 4.35 16.22
C ARG A 400 -37.33 3.29 16.55
N LEU A 401 -37.55 2.54 17.62
CA LEU A 401 -36.74 1.39 17.99
C LEU A 401 -36.82 0.32 16.91
N VAL A 402 -35.71 -0.09 16.37
CA VAL A 402 -35.60 -1.14 15.34
C VAL A 402 -35.05 -2.44 15.91
N GLU A 403 -34.17 -2.38 16.90
CA GLU A 403 -33.61 -3.57 17.55
C GLU A 403 -33.09 -3.26 18.96
N THR A 404 -33.19 -4.24 19.86
CA THR A 404 -32.53 -4.22 21.16
C THR A 404 -31.43 -5.28 21.16
N LEU A 405 -30.18 -4.82 21.26
CA LEU A 405 -29.00 -5.70 21.21
C LEU A 405 -28.65 -6.24 22.61
N ILE A 406 -28.88 -5.44 23.65
CA ILE A 406 -28.69 -5.80 25.06
C ILE A 406 -29.82 -5.20 25.87
N ASP A 407 -30.35 -6.00 26.81
CA ASP A 407 -31.30 -5.59 27.85
C ASP A 407 -31.08 -6.46 29.08
N LYS A 408 -30.04 -6.16 29.85
CA LYS A 408 -29.69 -6.89 31.08
C LYS A 408 -28.72 -6.10 31.96
N ASP A 409 -28.56 -6.56 33.20
CA ASP A 409 -27.50 -6.07 34.06
C ASP A 409 -26.15 -6.51 33.49
N LEU A 410 -25.23 -5.57 33.33
CA LEU A 410 -23.87 -5.81 32.96
C LEU A 410 -22.92 -5.48 34.13
N ASN A 411 -21.95 -6.34 34.34
CA ASN A 411 -20.88 -6.04 35.28
C ASN A 411 -19.98 -4.93 34.68
N PRO A 412 -19.20 -4.21 35.50
CA PRO A 412 -18.17 -3.33 35.00
C PRO A 412 -17.27 -4.08 34.01
N GLY A 413 -16.96 -3.44 32.88
CA GLY A 413 -16.15 -4.08 31.84
C GLY A 413 -16.30 -3.43 30.47
N GLU A 414 -15.47 -3.84 29.53
CA GLU A 414 -15.59 -3.53 28.11
C GLU A 414 -16.35 -4.62 27.37
N TYR A 415 -17.22 -4.22 26.46
CA TYR A 415 -18.08 -5.09 25.71
C TYR A 415 -18.01 -4.77 24.23
N THR A 416 -18.07 -5.82 23.40
CA THR A 416 -18.20 -5.68 21.94
C THR A 416 -19.36 -6.55 21.45
N ILE A 417 -20.28 -5.93 20.73
CA ILE A 417 -21.46 -6.59 20.15
C ILE A 417 -21.42 -6.40 18.64
N GLN A 418 -21.59 -7.48 17.89
CA GLN A 418 -21.76 -7.43 16.45
C GLN A 418 -23.25 -7.17 16.14
N TRP A 419 -23.54 -6.10 15.42
CA TRP A 419 -24.86 -5.83 14.89
C TRP A 419 -24.92 -6.22 13.42
N ASN A 420 -25.79 -7.19 13.09
CA ASN A 420 -26.06 -7.62 11.72
C ASN A 420 -27.35 -6.98 11.22
N ALA A 421 -27.23 -5.98 10.38
CA ALA A 421 -28.33 -5.19 9.84
C ALA A 421 -28.85 -5.71 8.49
N SER A 422 -28.62 -6.98 8.15
CA SER A 422 -29.04 -7.56 6.85
C SER A 422 -30.54 -7.49 6.58
N SER A 423 -31.37 -7.44 7.61
CA SER A 423 -32.84 -7.30 7.52
C SER A 423 -33.35 -5.86 7.39
N PHE A 424 -32.46 -4.86 7.58
CA PHE A 424 -32.85 -3.44 7.58
C PHE A 424 -32.46 -2.75 6.26
N PRO A 425 -33.22 -1.73 5.80
CA PRO A 425 -32.88 -0.98 4.59
C PRO A 425 -31.63 -0.12 4.79
N SER A 426 -30.92 0.21 3.67
CA SER A 426 -29.84 1.20 3.69
C SER A 426 -30.32 2.52 4.28
N GLY A 427 -29.51 3.14 5.13
CA GLY A 427 -29.90 4.40 5.79
C GLY A 427 -29.12 4.68 7.06
N VAL A 428 -29.44 5.81 7.67
CA VAL A 428 -28.85 6.24 8.94
C VAL A 428 -29.61 5.61 10.11
N TYR A 429 -28.85 5.06 11.05
CA TYR A 429 -29.34 4.53 12.32
C TYR A 429 -28.60 5.17 13.48
N PHE A 430 -29.19 5.08 14.67
CA PHE A 430 -28.59 5.56 15.91
C PHE A 430 -28.51 4.42 16.92
N VAL A 431 -27.29 4.11 17.32
CA VAL A 431 -27.01 3.17 18.41
C VAL A 431 -27.02 3.95 19.71
N ARG A 432 -27.82 3.52 20.68
CA ARG A 432 -27.97 4.17 21.98
C ARG A 432 -27.64 3.18 23.09
N LEU A 433 -26.72 3.57 23.94
CA LEU A 433 -26.42 2.90 25.19
C LEU A 433 -27.03 3.68 26.34
N ASN A 434 -27.93 3.02 27.08
CA ASN A 434 -28.61 3.58 28.27
C ASN A 434 -28.16 2.85 29.52
N SER A 435 -27.93 3.59 30.59
CA SER A 435 -27.87 3.09 31.96
C SER A 435 -28.82 3.91 32.84
N SER A 436 -28.96 3.53 34.10
CA SER A 436 -29.77 4.29 35.06
C SER A 436 -29.32 5.75 35.26
N MET A 437 -28.08 6.10 34.91
CA MET A 437 -27.48 7.42 35.14
C MET A 437 -27.05 8.17 33.90
N LYS A 438 -26.76 7.48 32.80
CA LYS A 438 -26.19 8.08 31.56
C LYS A 438 -26.77 7.46 30.31
N THR A 439 -26.87 8.28 29.27
CA THR A 439 -27.22 7.85 27.92
C THR A 439 -26.16 8.38 26.95
N GLN A 440 -25.70 7.54 26.06
CA GLN A 440 -24.84 7.94 24.93
C GLN A 440 -25.42 7.42 23.61
N THR A 441 -25.18 8.15 22.52
CA THR A 441 -25.69 7.79 21.20
C THR A 441 -24.60 8.00 20.15
N ARG A 442 -24.49 7.04 19.21
CA ARG A 442 -23.62 7.12 18.03
C ARG A 442 -24.43 6.89 16.75
N LYS A 443 -24.04 7.61 15.71
CA LYS A 443 -24.64 7.48 14.38
C LYS A 443 -23.92 6.42 13.57
N VAL A 444 -24.67 5.56 12.88
CA VAL A 444 -24.13 4.56 11.95
C VAL A 444 -24.83 4.65 10.60
N LEU A 445 -24.11 4.36 9.52
CA LEU A 445 -24.62 4.39 8.16
C LEU A 445 -24.54 2.99 7.56
N LEU A 446 -25.68 2.38 7.30
CA LEU A 446 -25.80 1.11 6.57
C LEU A 446 -25.86 1.39 5.09
N LEU A 447 -24.96 0.78 4.33
CA LEU A 447 -24.93 0.79 2.86
C LEU A 447 -25.08 -0.66 2.36
N LYS A 448 -26.11 -0.92 1.57
CA LYS A 448 -26.32 -2.22 0.89
C LYS A 448 -26.10 -2.04 -0.57
#